data_8cbd3133301d20b2031f8c083acfed51
#
_entry.id   8cbd3133301d20b2031f8c083acfed51
#
_cell.length_a   1.000
_cell.length_b   1.000
_cell.length_c   1.000
_cell.angle_alpha   90.00
_cell.angle_beta   90.00
_cell.angle_gamma   90.00
#
_symmetry.space_group_name_H-M   'P 1'
#
loop_
_entity.id
_entity.type
_entity.pdbx_description
1 polymer ?
#
loop_
_entity_poly.entity_id
_entity_poly.type
_entity_poly.pdbx_seq_one_letter_code
_entity_poly.pdbx_strand_id
1 'polypeptide(L)'
;MREAVIVSTARTPIGKAYRGAFNSTLGQSLGAHAIKHAVERAGIDPAQVEDVIMGAALQMGSSAFNTARQCLLEAGLPDSVPGQSIDRQCSSGMMAIGIAAKQIIADGMDVAIGGGVESISTNQTGDMFTTPSPWLMKNQPGLYMPMIETAEIVGERYGVSRDDQDAYAAQSQARTAAAQQAGAFDDEIVPLASVMKLMNKETGEVNEIEMNLDKDEGNRPGTTYESLSGLKPVFGGGQVIKEGRHVTAGNASQLSDGASACVLMEA
;
A
#
# COMPACT_ATOMS: atom_id res chain seq x y z
N MET A 1 6.02 32.51 -8.86
CA MET A 1 5.48 31.54 -7.86
C MET A 1 6.35 30.32 -8.03
N ARG A 2 6.82 29.74 -6.94
CA ARG A 2 7.61 28.49 -7.05
C ARG A 2 6.72 27.37 -7.59
N GLU A 3 7.28 26.46 -8.35
CA GLU A 3 6.60 25.31 -8.88
C GLU A 3 7.29 24.03 -8.36
N ALA A 4 6.52 23.01 -8.04
CA ALA A 4 7.05 21.73 -7.63
C ALA A 4 6.88 20.71 -8.76
N VAL A 5 7.96 20.03 -9.13
CA VAL A 5 7.98 19.00 -10.16
C VAL A 5 8.45 17.66 -9.58
N ILE A 6 7.90 16.56 -10.06
CA ILE A 6 8.40 15.22 -9.73
C ILE A 6 9.57 14.92 -10.69
N VAL A 7 10.75 14.74 -10.14
CA VAL A 7 11.99 14.50 -10.91
C VAL A 7 12.36 13.02 -10.98
N SER A 8 11.93 12.23 -10.01
CA SER A 8 12.13 10.78 -10.03
C SER A 8 11.04 10.04 -9.25
N THR A 9 10.86 8.78 -9.59
CA THR A 9 9.98 7.84 -8.88
C THR A 9 10.65 6.48 -8.75
N ALA A 10 10.35 5.77 -7.67
CA ALA A 10 10.69 4.37 -7.50
C ALA A 10 9.65 3.68 -6.63
N ARG A 11 9.40 2.41 -6.87
CA ARG A 11 8.57 1.57 -6.01
C ARG A 11 9.12 0.16 -5.87
N THR A 12 8.78 -0.50 -4.79
CA THR A 12 8.92 -1.94 -4.72
C THR A 12 7.92 -2.61 -5.68
N PRO A 13 8.12 -3.85 -6.06
CA PRO A 13 6.99 -4.68 -6.48
C PRO A 13 5.93 -4.72 -5.38
N ILE A 14 4.70 -5.07 -5.74
CA ILE A 14 3.61 -5.31 -4.78
C ILE A 14 3.59 -6.78 -4.38
N GLY A 15 3.92 -7.05 -3.12
CA GLY A 15 3.83 -8.38 -2.52
C GLY A 15 2.40 -8.70 -2.07
N LYS A 16 2.01 -9.96 -2.20
CA LYS A 16 0.73 -10.44 -1.69
C LYS A 16 0.80 -10.59 -0.17
N ALA A 17 -0.04 -9.89 0.56
CA ALA A 17 -0.02 -9.94 2.02
C ALA A 17 -0.16 -11.38 2.57
N TYR A 18 0.54 -11.67 3.63
CA TYR A 18 0.62 -12.93 4.40
C TYR A 18 1.21 -14.13 3.64
N ARG A 19 1.22 -14.14 2.31
CA ARG A 19 1.59 -15.31 1.50
C ARG A 19 2.54 -14.99 0.35
N GLY A 20 2.90 -13.74 0.17
CA GLY A 20 3.80 -13.28 -0.87
C GLY A 20 5.23 -13.10 -0.36
N ALA A 21 6.11 -12.68 -1.26
CA ALA A 21 7.53 -12.53 -1.00
C ALA A 21 7.86 -11.58 0.17
N PHE A 22 7.00 -10.59 0.44
CA PHE A 22 7.23 -9.58 1.49
C PHE A 22 6.52 -9.87 2.81
N ASN A 23 6.01 -11.09 3.02
CA ASN A 23 5.20 -11.41 4.20
C ASN A 23 5.93 -11.33 5.55
N SER A 24 7.25 -11.20 5.55
CA SER A 24 8.06 -10.93 6.74
C SER A 24 8.95 -9.69 6.59
N THR A 25 8.78 -8.91 5.52
CA THR A 25 9.55 -7.69 5.28
C THR A 25 8.91 -6.53 6.03
N LEU A 26 9.71 -5.84 6.83
CA LEU A 26 9.26 -4.73 7.66
C LEU A 26 8.88 -3.51 6.81
N GLY A 27 7.91 -2.73 7.27
CA GLY A 27 7.45 -1.53 6.56
C GLY A 27 8.58 -0.52 6.33
N GLN A 28 9.44 -0.29 7.34
CA GLN A 28 10.58 0.62 7.19
C GLN A 28 11.54 0.18 6.10
N SER A 29 11.81 -1.12 5.96
CA SER A 29 12.70 -1.64 4.91
C SER A 29 12.11 -1.49 3.50
N LEU A 30 10.79 -1.71 3.35
CA LEU A 30 10.07 -1.44 2.10
C LEU A 30 10.17 0.05 1.71
N GLY A 31 9.88 0.95 2.66
CA GLY A 31 9.95 2.39 2.45
C GLY A 31 11.37 2.88 2.16
N ALA A 32 12.35 2.35 2.89
CA ALA A 32 13.76 2.66 2.69
C ALA A 32 14.23 2.30 1.27
N HIS A 33 13.84 1.13 0.78
CA HIS A 33 14.18 0.70 -0.58
C HIS A 33 13.63 1.68 -1.63
N ALA A 34 12.37 2.07 -1.51
CA ALA A 34 11.76 3.02 -2.45
C ALA A 34 12.42 4.41 -2.39
N ILE A 35 12.69 4.94 -1.19
CA ILE A 35 13.35 6.23 -1.00
C ILE A 35 14.76 6.22 -1.59
N LYS A 36 15.57 5.21 -1.23
CA LYS A 36 16.94 5.07 -1.72
C LYS A 36 17.00 5.15 -3.24
N HIS A 37 16.20 4.34 -3.91
CA HIS A 37 16.22 4.27 -5.37
C HIS A 37 15.59 5.50 -6.05
N ALA A 38 14.62 6.17 -5.41
CA ALA A 38 14.11 7.44 -5.91
C ALA A 38 15.20 8.53 -5.87
N VAL A 39 15.99 8.60 -4.79
CA VAL A 39 17.11 9.54 -4.64
C VAL A 39 18.23 9.21 -5.64
N GLU A 40 18.62 7.94 -5.78
CA GLU A 40 19.59 7.48 -6.77
C GLU A 40 19.19 7.85 -8.20
N ARG A 41 17.92 7.64 -8.57
CA ARG A 41 17.37 8.00 -9.89
C ARG A 41 17.30 9.51 -10.13
N ALA A 42 17.09 10.30 -9.08
CA ALA A 42 17.14 11.75 -9.17
C ALA A 42 18.56 12.28 -9.41
N GLY A 43 19.59 11.48 -9.08
CA GLY A 43 21.01 11.88 -9.22
C GLY A 43 21.44 13.00 -8.28
N ILE A 44 20.75 13.14 -7.14
CA ILE A 44 21.04 14.18 -6.14
C ILE A 44 21.84 13.61 -4.96
N ASP A 45 22.55 14.50 -4.26
CA ASP A 45 23.14 14.15 -2.96
C ASP A 45 22.00 13.96 -1.93
N PRO A 46 21.94 12.84 -1.21
CA PRO A 46 20.96 12.63 -0.14
C PRO A 46 20.91 13.76 0.90
N ALA A 47 22.00 14.48 1.12
CA ALA A 47 22.07 15.63 2.02
C ALA A 47 21.28 16.87 1.52
N GLN A 48 20.89 16.90 0.25
CA GLN A 48 20.07 17.98 -0.30
C GLN A 48 18.59 17.81 0.03
N VAL A 49 18.16 16.63 0.51
CA VAL A 49 16.77 16.39 0.90
C VAL A 49 16.46 17.14 2.18
N GLU A 50 15.46 18.00 2.15
CA GLU A 50 15.07 18.86 3.27
C GLU A 50 13.95 18.27 4.13
N ASP A 51 13.08 17.40 3.57
CA ASP A 51 12.08 16.65 4.33
C ASP A 51 11.66 15.38 3.58
N VAL A 52 11.22 14.38 4.35
CA VAL A 52 10.64 13.12 3.83
C VAL A 52 9.27 12.91 4.45
N ILE A 53 8.23 12.89 3.63
CA ILE A 53 6.86 12.64 4.06
C ILE A 53 6.43 11.24 3.56
N MET A 54 6.13 10.34 4.49
CA MET A 54 5.61 9.00 4.16
C MET A 54 4.21 8.81 4.71
N GLY A 55 3.32 8.37 3.83
CA GLY A 55 1.96 7.97 4.18
C GLY A 55 1.89 6.49 4.56
N ALA A 56 1.21 6.19 5.66
CA ALA A 56 0.88 4.82 6.06
C ALA A 56 -0.46 4.80 6.80
N ALA A 57 -1.34 3.87 6.46
CA ALA A 57 -2.63 3.74 7.13
C ALA A 57 -2.52 2.94 8.44
N LEU A 58 -1.63 1.96 8.50
CA LEU A 58 -1.37 1.14 9.67
C LEU A 58 -0.07 1.56 10.35
N GLN A 59 -0.09 2.69 11.07
CA GLN A 59 1.06 3.21 11.81
C GLN A 59 1.24 2.47 13.15
N MET A 60 1.39 1.16 13.06
CA MET A 60 1.60 0.25 14.18
C MET A 60 2.60 -0.85 13.79
N GLY A 61 2.98 -1.72 14.70
CA GLY A 61 3.93 -2.80 14.45
C GLY A 61 5.25 -2.25 13.87
N SER A 62 5.66 -2.74 12.73
CA SER A 62 6.87 -2.28 12.03
C SER A 62 6.78 -0.84 11.49
N SER A 63 5.58 -0.30 11.37
CA SER A 63 5.34 1.10 10.95
C SER A 63 4.95 2.01 12.13
N ALA A 64 5.18 1.57 13.37
CA ALA A 64 4.95 2.38 14.55
C ALA A 64 5.97 3.53 14.67
N PHE A 65 5.69 4.46 15.57
CA PHE A 65 6.44 5.71 15.78
C PHE A 65 6.43 6.58 14.51
N ASN A 66 7.54 7.13 14.11
CA ASN A 66 7.65 7.91 12.89
C ASN A 66 8.22 7.04 11.77
N THR A 67 7.33 6.41 10.99
CA THR A 67 7.71 5.53 9.88
C THR A 67 8.59 6.24 8.85
N ALA A 68 8.27 7.49 8.50
CA ALA A 68 9.07 8.26 7.55
C ALA A 68 10.52 8.41 8.02
N ARG A 69 10.70 8.71 9.31
CA ARG A 69 12.03 8.85 9.90
C ARG A 69 12.81 7.54 9.88
N GLN A 70 12.16 6.41 10.15
CA GLN A 70 12.79 5.11 10.08
C GLN A 70 13.18 4.75 8.64
N CYS A 71 12.27 4.95 7.67
CA CYS A 71 12.53 4.69 6.26
C CYS A 71 13.71 5.50 5.72
N LEU A 72 13.76 6.80 5.99
CA LEU A 72 14.84 7.65 5.47
C LEU A 72 16.22 7.30 6.06
N LEU A 73 16.28 6.96 7.35
CA LEU A 73 17.53 6.54 7.99
C LEU A 73 18.02 5.19 7.47
N GLU A 74 17.12 4.23 7.31
CA GLU A 74 17.44 2.91 6.72
C GLU A 74 17.80 3.03 5.23
N ALA A 75 17.26 4.02 4.51
CA ALA A 75 17.65 4.36 3.14
C ALA A 75 19.05 4.97 3.03
N GLY A 76 19.66 5.37 4.16
CA GLY A 76 20.98 5.97 4.23
C GLY A 76 21.01 7.49 4.05
N LEU A 77 19.86 8.17 4.20
CA LEU A 77 19.87 9.63 4.26
C LEU A 77 20.50 10.11 5.57
N PRO A 78 21.12 11.31 5.59
CA PRO A 78 21.71 11.86 6.79
C PRO A 78 20.70 12.04 7.94
N ASP A 79 21.17 11.96 9.17
CA ASP A 79 20.35 12.16 10.37
C ASP A 79 19.86 13.60 10.54
N SER A 80 20.41 14.55 9.78
CA SER A 80 19.92 15.93 9.68
C SER A 80 18.60 16.05 8.92
N VAL A 81 18.24 15.08 8.06
CA VAL A 81 16.99 15.11 7.27
C VAL A 81 15.81 14.74 8.16
N PRO A 82 14.82 15.62 8.34
CA PRO A 82 13.63 15.31 9.10
C PRO A 82 12.71 14.32 8.36
N GLY A 83 11.74 13.76 9.09
CA GLY A 83 10.74 12.88 8.52
C GLY A 83 9.38 13.07 9.16
N GLN A 84 8.32 13.01 8.37
CA GLN A 84 6.94 13.18 8.80
C GLN A 84 6.09 12.02 8.31
N SER A 85 5.44 11.31 9.23
CA SER A 85 4.44 10.27 8.89
C SER A 85 3.04 10.84 8.93
N ILE A 86 2.24 10.51 7.92
CA ILE A 86 0.86 10.94 7.84
C ILE A 86 -0.09 9.76 7.65
N ASP A 87 -1.31 9.91 8.15
CA ASP A 87 -2.41 8.98 7.92
C ASP A 87 -3.63 9.72 7.35
N ARG A 88 -4.04 9.32 6.18
CA ARG A 88 -5.32 9.61 5.53
C ARG A 88 -5.86 8.34 4.89
N GLN A 89 -5.75 7.22 5.61
CA GLN A 89 -6.11 5.90 5.14
C GLN A 89 -5.47 5.59 3.77
N CYS A 90 -6.17 4.99 2.85
CA CYS A 90 -5.67 4.58 1.54
C CYS A 90 -5.11 5.73 0.66
N SER A 91 -5.40 6.99 0.99
CA SER A 91 -4.89 8.17 0.26
C SER A 91 -3.63 8.79 0.91
N SER A 92 -3.05 8.14 1.92
CA SER A 92 -1.91 8.68 2.68
C SER A 92 -0.71 8.99 1.80
N GLY A 93 -0.35 8.08 0.88
CA GLY A 93 0.79 8.28 -0.03
C GLY A 93 0.57 9.46 -0.98
N MET A 94 -0.61 9.59 -1.57
CA MET A 94 -0.95 10.76 -2.41
C MET A 94 -0.91 12.06 -1.61
N MET A 95 -1.40 12.03 -0.36
CA MET A 95 -1.37 13.20 0.51
C MET A 95 0.06 13.59 0.89
N ALA A 96 0.95 12.62 1.10
CA ALA A 96 2.37 12.84 1.36
C ALA A 96 3.03 13.61 0.21
N ILE A 97 2.80 13.19 -1.03
CA ILE A 97 3.27 13.90 -2.23
C ILE A 97 2.71 15.32 -2.29
N GLY A 98 1.42 15.49 -2.00
CA GLY A 98 0.79 16.80 -1.97
C GLY A 98 1.34 17.73 -0.88
N ILE A 99 1.77 17.20 0.28
CA ILE A 99 2.44 17.95 1.34
C ILE A 99 3.85 18.35 0.88
N ALA A 100 4.65 17.43 0.35
CA ALA A 100 5.98 17.70 -0.18
C ALA A 100 5.94 18.81 -1.25
N ALA A 101 4.99 18.74 -2.18
CA ALA A 101 4.81 19.81 -3.17
C ALA A 101 4.48 21.17 -2.53
N LYS A 102 3.66 21.21 -1.47
CA LYS A 102 3.33 22.45 -0.74
C LYS A 102 4.52 23.01 0.01
N GLN A 103 5.36 22.17 0.60
CA GLN A 103 6.59 22.61 1.26
C GLN A 103 7.54 23.30 0.26
N ILE A 104 7.64 22.80 -0.96
CA ILE A 104 8.41 23.45 -2.03
C ILE A 104 7.79 24.78 -2.43
N ILE A 105 6.47 24.81 -2.69
CA ILE A 105 5.77 26.00 -3.21
C ILE A 105 5.62 27.09 -2.16
N ALA A 106 5.27 26.74 -0.93
CA ALA A 106 4.85 27.67 0.12
C ALA A 106 5.92 27.90 1.18
N ASP A 107 6.65 26.86 1.58
CA ASP A 107 7.62 26.93 2.67
C ASP A 107 9.06 27.20 2.18
N GLY A 108 9.27 27.15 0.85
CA GLY A 108 10.53 27.54 0.22
C GLY A 108 11.59 26.42 0.19
N MET A 109 11.24 25.19 0.45
CA MET A 109 12.15 24.04 0.28
C MET A 109 12.50 23.83 -1.19
N ASP A 110 13.71 23.33 -1.45
CA ASP A 110 14.18 23.04 -2.81
C ASP A 110 13.97 21.56 -3.16
N VAL A 111 14.11 20.66 -2.19
CA VAL A 111 14.02 19.21 -2.39
C VAL A 111 13.23 18.55 -1.26
N ALA A 112 12.15 17.85 -1.59
CA ALA A 112 11.38 17.06 -0.64
C ALA A 112 11.01 15.70 -1.24
N ILE A 113 10.82 14.71 -0.38
CA ILE A 113 10.37 13.37 -0.79
C ILE A 113 8.95 13.14 -0.27
N GLY A 114 8.05 12.70 -1.16
CA GLY A 114 6.72 12.23 -0.80
C GLY A 114 6.52 10.78 -1.22
N GLY A 115 5.95 9.97 -0.36
CA GLY A 115 5.73 8.55 -0.68
C GLY A 115 4.73 7.87 0.23
N GLY A 116 4.65 6.56 0.11
CA GLY A 116 3.78 5.73 0.94
C GLY A 116 4.33 4.33 1.13
N VAL A 117 3.98 3.74 2.25
CA VAL A 117 4.37 2.37 2.61
C VAL A 117 3.26 1.68 3.36
N GLU A 118 3.03 0.42 3.03
CA GLU A 118 2.16 -0.45 3.83
C GLU A 118 2.73 -1.86 3.89
N SER A 119 2.87 -2.40 5.09
CA SER A 119 3.17 -3.80 5.33
C SER A 119 2.01 -4.42 6.10
N ILE A 120 1.02 -4.87 5.35
CA ILE A 120 -0.16 -5.53 5.92
C ILE A 120 0.25 -6.78 6.67
N SER A 121 1.18 -7.54 6.10
CA SER A 121 1.66 -8.80 6.67
C SER A 121 2.23 -8.66 8.08
N THR A 122 2.94 -7.57 8.35
CA THR A 122 3.60 -7.35 9.64
C THR A 122 2.81 -6.47 10.61
N ASN A 123 1.86 -5.67 10.09
CA ASN A 123 1.12 -4.69 10.89
C ASN A 123 -0.33 -5.11 11.18
N GLN A 124 -1.02 -5.74 10.24
CA GLN A 124 -2.40 -6.22 10.44
C GLN A 124 -2.39 -7.65 10.96
N THR A 125 -1.86 -7.83 12.16
CA THR A 125 -1.78 -9.11 12.86
C THR A 125 -2.87 -9.25 13.90
N GLY A 126 -3.00 -10.44 14.53
CA GLY A 126 -3.94 -10.67 15.63
C GLY A 126 -3.70 -9.81 16.87
N ASP A 127 -2.48 -9.24 16.97
CA ASP A 127 -2.08 -8.36 18.08
C ASP A 127 -2.33 -6.87 17.78
N MET A 128 -3.07 -6.56 16.73
CA MET A 128 -3.45 -5.21 16.40
C MET A 128 -4.42 -4.63 17.43
N PHE A 129 -3.94 -3.69 18.23
CA PHE A 129 -4.74 -3.05 19.27
C PHE A 129 -5.47 -1.82 18.74
N THR A 130 -6.80 -1.86 18.80
CA THR A 130 -7.64 -0.67 18.64
C THR A 130 -8.52 -0.49 19.86
N THR A 131 -8.57 0.72 20.40
CA THR A 131 -9.47 1.06 21.50
C THR A 131 -10.52 2.05 21.00
N PRO A 132 -11.69 1.55 20.51
CA PRO A 132 -12.74 2.40 20.02
C PRO A 132 -13.27 3.32 21.11
N SER A 133 -13.44 4.59 20.81
CA SER A 133 -14.07 5.55 21.71
C SER A 133 -15.55 5.16 21.94
N PRO A 134 -16.01 5.01 23.20
CA PRO A 134 -17.42 4.73 23.48
C PRO A 134 -18.37 5.79 22.93
N TRP A 135 -17.94 7.06 22.90
CA TRP A 135 -18.71 8.14 22.32
C TRP A 135 -18.86 7.98 20.80
N LEU A 136 -17.76 7.65 20.07
CA LEU A 136 -17.80 7.40 18.63
C LEU A 136 -18.62 6.16 18.29
N MET A 137 -18.48 5.10 19.07
CA MET A 137 -19.30 3.88 18.89
C MET A 137 -20.80 4.18 18.99
N LYS A 138 -21.18 5.10 19.88
CA LYS A 138 -22.58 5.50 20.06
C LYS A 138 -23.07 6.46 18.99
N ASN A 139 -22.26 7.48 18.63
CA ASN A 139 -22.70 8.62 17.85
C ASN A 139 -22.26 8.56 16.37
N GLN A 140 -21.21 7.79 16.04
CA GLN A 140 -20.66 7.62 14.71
C GLN A 140 -20.24 6.16 14.48
N PRO A 141 -21.14 5.18 14.65
CA PRO A 141 -20.77 3.74 14.61
C PRO A 141 -20.18 3.33 13.26
N GLY A 142 -20.57 3.97 12.18
CA GLY A 142 -20.02 3.72 10.84
C GLY A 142 -18.52 4.01 10.69
N LEU A 143 -17.91 4.77 11.62
CA LEU A 143 -16.46 5.03 11.58
C LEU A 143 -15.63 3.75 11.67
N TYR A 144 -16.10 2.77 12.42
CA TYR A 144 -15.41 1.48 12.61
C TYR A 144 -15.95 0.37 11.71
N MET A 145 -16.78 0.72 10.73
CA MET A 145 -17.29 -0.24 9.76
C MET A 145 -16.16 -0.70 8.82
N PRO A 146 -15.97 -2.02 8.63
CA PRO A 146 -14.97 -2.51 7.69
C PRO A 146 -15.32 -2.13 6.25
N MET A 147 -14.31 -1.86 5.43
CA MET A 147 -14.50 -1.42 4.03
C MET A 147 -15.27 -2.44 3.18
N ILE A 148 -15.17 -3.72 3.52
CA ILE A 148 -15.96 -4.76 2.83
C ILE A 148 -17.46 -4.58 3.05
N GLU A 149 -17.89 -4.19 4.26
CA GLU A 149 -19.30 -3.86 4.54
C GLU A 149 -19.73 -2.60 3.80
N THR A 150 -18.86 -1.59 3.76
CA THR A 150 -19.10 -0.37 2.99
C THR A 150 -19.28 -0.68 1.51
N ALA A 151 -18.48 -1.59 0.94
CA ALA A 151 -18.62 -2.02 -0.45
C ALA A 151 -19.96 -2.72 -0.73
N GLU A 152 -20.41 -3.59 0.18
CA GLU A 152 -21.74 -4.21 0.10
C GLU A 152 -22.87 -3.15 0.11
N ILE A 153 -22.78 -2.17 1.01
CA ILE A 153 -23.76 -1.06 1.09
C ILE A 153 -23.76 -0.23 -0.19
N VAL A 154 -22.57 0.06 -0.75
CA VAL A 154 -22.45 0.83 -2.00
C VAL A 154 -23.06 0.05 -3.17
N GLY A 155 -22.75 -1.24 -3.28
CA GLY A 155 -23.34 -2.11 -4.31
C GLY A 155 -24.88 -2.08 -4.26
N GLU A 156 -25.46 -2.26 -3.08
CA GLU A 156 -26.91 -2.24 -2.90
C GLU A 156 -27.51 -0.84 -3.12
N ARG A 157 -26.93 0.19 -2.52
CA ARG A 157 -27.45 1.58 -2.58
C ARG A 157 -27.47 2.16 -3.98
N TYR A 158 -26.44 1.89 -4.78
CA TYR A 158 -26.29 2.46 -6.11
C TYR A 158 -26.64 1.48 -7.24
N GLY A 159 -27.12 0.30 -6.89
CA GLY A 159 -27.56 -0.70 -7.88
C GLY A 159 -26.39 -1.24 -8.72
N VAL A 160 -25.18 -1.29 -8.18
CA VAL A 160 -24.02 -1.90 -8.85
C VAL A 160 -24.17 -3.42 -8.70
N SER A 161 -24.55 -4.09 -9.79
CA SER A 161 -24.84 -5.52 -9.75
C SER A 161 -23.58 -6.35 -9.48
N ARG A 162 -23.78 -7.58 -9.02
CA ARG A 162 -22.70 -8.56 -8.89
C ARG A 162 -22.05 -8.85 -10.24
N ASP A 163 -22.84 -8.91 -11.30
CA ASP A 163 -22.37 -9.16 -12.66
C ASP A 163 -21.46 -8.04 -13.15
N ASP A 164 -21.81 -6.77 -12.91
CA ASP A 164 -20.96 -5.61 -13.24
C ASP A 164 -19.63 -5.67 -12.49
N GLN A 165 -19.67 -6.01 -11.19
CA GLN A 165 -18.48 -6.13 -10.35
C GLN A 165 -17.55 -7.24 -10.83
N ASP A 166 -18.08 -8.42 -11.17
CA ASP A 166 -17.28 -9.54 -11.66
C ASP A 166 -16.73 -9.27 -13.07
N ALA A 167 -17.51 -8.66 -13.95
CA ALA A 167 -17.06 -8.25 -15.29
C ALA A 167 -15.92 -7.23 -15.20
N TYR A 168 -16.05 -6.23 -14.33
CA TYR A 168 -15.00 -5.25 -14.10
C TYR A 168 -13.74 -5.87 -13.48
N ALA A 169 -13.88 -6.78 -12.52
CA ALA A 169 -12.76 -7.49 -11.92
C ALA A 169 -11.99 -8.33 -12.96
N ALA A 170 -12.69 -9.07 -13.81
CA ALA A 170 -12.07 -9.82 -14.90
C ALA A 170 -11.34 -8.90 -15.88
N GLN A 171 -11.95 -7.76 -16.24
CA GLN A 171 -11.31 -6.75 -17.10
C GLN A 171 -10.05 -6.17 -16.44
N SER A 172 -10.09 -5.87 -15.13
CA SER A 172 -8.94 -5.36 -14.38
C SER A 172 -7.77 -6.34 -14.41
N GLN A 173 -8.02 -7.63 -14.17
CA GLN A 173 -7.00 -8.67 -14.24
C GLN A 173 -6.40 -8.78 -15.64
N ALA A 174 -7.22 -8.76 -16.69
CA ALA A 174 -6.76 -8.83 -18.07
C ALA A 174 -5.90 -7.62 -18.47
N ARG A 175 -6.32 -6.41 -18.09
CA ARG A 175 -5.56 -5.17 -18.34
C ARG A 175 -4.20 -5.18 -17.63
N THR A 176 -4.16 -5.60 -16.37
CA THR A 176 -2.92 -5.72 -15.60
C THR A 176 -1.99 -6.76 -16.22
N ALA A 177 -2.51 -7.92 -16.64
CA ALA A 177 -1.72 -8.94 -17.33
C ALA A 177 -1.09 -8.41 -18.62
N ALA A 178 -1.88 -7.71 -19.43
CA ALA A 178 -1.39 -7.12 -20.68
C ALA A 178 -0.31 -6.04 -20.41
N ALA A 179 -0.49 -5.20 -19.40
CA ALA A 179 0.48 -4.19 -19.00
C ALA A 179 1.80 -4.82 -18.52
N GLN A 180 1.73 -5.86 -17.67
CA GLN A 180 2.92 -6.60 -17.22
C GLN A 180 3.64 -7.28 -18.39
N GLN A 181 2.91 -7.88 -19.34
CA GLN A 181 3.50 -8.50 -20.53
C GLN A 181 4.17 -7.49 -21.46
N ALA A 182 3.66 -6.27 -21.50
CA ALA A 182 4.22 -5.18 -22.28
C ALA A 182 5.38 -4.45 -21.59
N GLY A 183 5.77 -4.84 -20.36
CA GLY A 183 6.82 -4.17 -19.59
C GLY A 183 6.42 -2.77 -19.10
N ALA A 184 5.12 -2.46 -19.01
CA ALA A 184 4.65 -1.11 -18.69
C ALA A 184 5.02 -0.65 -17.25
N PHE A 185 5.43 -1.55 -16.39
CA PHE A 185 5.83 -1.26 -15.01
C PHE A 185 7.34 -1.36 -14.77
N ASP A 186 8.13 -1.78 -15.77
CA ASP A 186 9.55 -2.09 -15.59
C ASP A 186 10.38 -0.87 -15.16
N ASP A 187 10.04 0.30 -15.67
CA ASP A 187 10.74 1.55 -15.36
C ASP A 187 10.50 2.04 -13.92
N GLU A 188 9.38 1.70 -13.31
CA GLU A 188 9.03 2.15 -11.95
C GLU A 188 9.40 1.15 -10.87
N ILE A 189 9.37 -0.14 -11.18
CA ILE A 189 9.69 -1.21 -10.23
C ILE A 189 11.20 -1.30 -10.00
N VAL A 190 11.58 -1.45 -8.73
CA VAL A 190 12.94 -1.82 -8.32
C VAL A 190 12.86 -3.17 -7.62
N PRO A 191 13.47 -4.23 -8.17
CA PRO A 191 13.48 -5.55 -7.54
C PRO A 191 14.01 -5.51 -6.11
N LEU A 192 13.39 -6.27 -5.22
CA LEU A 192 13.77 -6.32 -3.81
C LEU A 192 13.96 -7.76 -3.35
N ALA A 193 15.17 -8.04 -2.84
CA ALA A 193 15.47 -9.29 -2.15
C ALA A 193 14.80 -9.31 -0.76
N SER A 194 14.20 -10.43 -0.42
CA SER A 194 13.46 -10.62 0.83
C SER A 194 13.53 -12.06 1.33
N VAL A 195 13.06 -12.28 2.54
CA VAL A 195 12.88 -13.63 3.09
C VAL A 195 11.38 -13.85 3.30
N MET A 196 10.82 -14.81 2.57
CA MET A 196 9.43 -15.21 2.73
C MET A 196 9.32 -16.31 3.78
N LYS A 197 8.36 -16.17 4.70
CA LYS A 197 8.07 -17.18 5.74
C LYS A 197 6.86 -18.02 5.37
N LEU A 198 7.03 -19.32 5.31
CA LEU A 198 5.96 -20.27 5.05
C LEU A 198 5.76 -21.20 6.24
N MET A 199 4.58 -21.09 6.85
CA MET A 199 4.19 -22.02 7.93
C MET A 199 3.60 -23.30 7.35
N ASN A 200 4.18 -24.44 7.71
CA ASN A 200 3.57 -25.74 7.49
C ASN A 200 2.35 -25.87 8.43
N LYS A 201 1.16 -26.00 7.87
CA LYS A 201 -0.10 -26.03 8.64
C LYS A 201 -0.26 -27.29 9.49
N GLU A 202 0.42 -28.38 9.15
CA GLU A 202 0.34 -29.66 9.85
C GLU A 202 1.33 -29.73 11.04
N THR A 203 2.55 -29.23 10.82
CA THR A 203 3.62 -29.29 11.82
C THR A 203 3.78 -28.00 12.63
N GLY A 204 3.26 -26.87 12.12
CA GLY A 204 3.50 -25.54 12.69
C GLY A 204 4.91 -25.00 12.42
N GLU A 205 5.74 -25.73 11.70
CA GLU A 205 7.11 -25.36 11.39
C GLU A 205 7.15 -24.22 10.38
N VAL A 206 8.02 -23.23 10.61
CA VAL A 206 8.18 -22.07 9.72
C VAL A 206 9.46 -22.27 8.91
N ASN A 207 9.31 -22.33 7.60
CA ASN A 207 10.41 -22.37 6.65
C ASN A 207 10.68 -20.96 6.11
N GLU A 208 11.94 -20.56 6.05
CA GLU A 208 12.39 -19.32 5.45
C GLU A 208 12.91 -19.58 4.03
N ILE A 209 12.44 -18.78 3.07
CA ILE A 209 12.79 -18.90 1.66
C ILE A 209 13.31 -17.55 1.18
N GLU A 210 14.55 -17.53 0.71
CA GLU A 210 15.10 -16.35 0.03
C GLU A 210 14.37 -16.13 -1.29
N MET A 211 13.89 -14.90 -1.48
CA MET A 211 13.15 -14.46 -2.65
C MET A 211 13.79 -13.21 -3.23
N ASN A 212 13.69 -13.03 -4.53
CA ASN A 212 13.93 -11.74 -5.16
C ASN A 212 12.68 -11.41 -6.00
N LEU A 213 11.85 -10.53 -5.48
CA LEU A 213 10.64 -10.13 -6.19
C LEU A 213 10.96 -9.00 -7.16
N ASP A 214 10.64 -9.21 -8.44
CA ASP A 214 10.91 -8.29 -9.55
C ASP A 214 9.65 -7.79 -10.27
N LYS A 215 8.48 -8.29 -9.87
CA LYS A 215 7.17 -7.94 -10.43
C LYS A 215 6.06 -8.07 -9.40
N ASP A 216 4.94 -7.39 -9.65
CA ASP A 216 3.75 -7.45 -8.79
C ASP A 216 3.15 -8.87 -8.77
N GLU A 217 2.94 -9.41 -7.57
CA GLU A 217 2.37 -10.76 -7.36
C GLU A 217 0.85 -10.82 -7.50
N GLY A 218 0.18 -9.67 -7.51
CA GLY A 218 -1.26 -9.58 -7.37
C GLY A 218 -2.07 -10.11 -8.54
N ASN A 219 -1.53 -10.03 -9.76
CA ASN A 219 -2.25 -10.37 -10.97
C ASN A 219 -2.52 -11.87 -11.10
N ARG A 220 -3.71 -12.21 -11.60
CA ARG A 220 -4.16 -13.56 -11.96
C ARG A 220 -4.60 -13.58 -13.43
N PRO A 221 -3.69 -13.75 -14.39
CA PRO A 221 -3.94 -13.58 -15.82
C PRO A 221 -5.08 -14.45 -16.39
N GLY A 222 -5.34 -15.61 -15.78
CA GLY A 222 -6.40 -16.54 -16.22
C GLY A 222 -7.77 -16.26 -15.63
N THR A 223 -8.00 -15.11 -14.98
CA THR A 223 -9.30 -14.76 -14.40
C THR A 223 -10.30 -14.42 -15.49
N THR A 224 -11.45 -15.10 -15.48
CA THR A 224 -12.59 -14.84 -16.39
C THR A 224 -13.84 -14.50 -15.61
N TYR A 225 -14.82 -13.89 -16.27
CA TYR A 225 -16.14 -13.62 -15.67
C TYR A 225 -16.78 -14.91 -15.13
N GLU A 226 -16.75 -16.00 -15.89
CA GLU A 226 -17.31 -17.29 -15.50
C GLU A 226 -16.66 -17.86 -14.23
N SER A 227 -15.35 -17.67 -14.08
CA SER A 227 -14.62 -18.10 -12.89
C SER A 227 -14.97 -17.27 -11.64
N LEU A 228 -15.36 -16.02 -11.82
CA LEU A 228 -15.77 -15.11 -10.74
C LEU A 228 -17.24 -15.30 -10.35
N SER A 229 -18.12 -15.42 -11.33
CA SER A 229 -19.58 -15.51 -11.10
C SER A 229 -20.00 -16.71 -10.23
N GLY A 230 -19.20 -17.78 -10.25
CA GLY A 230 -19.41 -18.97 -9.40
C GLY A 230 -18.96 -18.81 -7.93
N LEU A 231 -18.28 -17.71 -7.58
CA LEU A 231 -17.78 -17.50 -6.22
C LEU A 231 -18.91 -17.02 -5.29
N LYS A 232 -18.87 -17.51 -4.06
CA LYS A 232 -19.83 -17.08 -3.02
C LYS A 232 -19.35 -15.75 -2.40
N PRO A 233 -20.31 -14.87 -1.99
CA PRO A 233 -19.99 -13.71 -1.16
C PRO A 233 -19.27 -14.14 0.12
N VAL A 234 -18.34 -13.29 0.58
CA VAL A 234 -17.47 -13.62 1.73
C VAL A 234 -17.79 -12.83 2.97
N PHE A 235 -18.64 -11.80 2.88
CA PHE A 235 -18.96 -10.94 4.01
C PHE A 235 -20.21 -11.41 4.77
N GLY A 236 -20.17 -11.29 6.10
CA GLY A 236 -21.32 -11.56 6.97
C GLY A 236 -21.13 -11.00 8.37
N GLY A 237 -22.23 -10.81 9.09
CA GLY A 237 -22.23 -10.38 10.50
C GLY A 237 -21.86 -8.92 10.74
N GLY A 238 -21.99 -8.04 9.73
CA GLY A 238 -21.69 -6.63 9.83
C GLY A 238 -22.66 -5.81 10.71
N GLN A 239 -22.39 -4.52 10.80
CA GLN A 239 -23.24 -3.60 11.57
C GLN A 239 -24.62 -3.43 10.88
N VAL A 240 -24.62 -3.22 9.58
CA VAL A 240 -25.81 -3.01 8.73
C VAL A 240 -26.12 -4.25 7.90
N ILE A 241 -25.11 -4.75 7.17
CA ILE A 241 -25.24 -5.91 6.28
C ILE A 241 -25.01 -7.19 7.09
N LYS A 242 -26.04 -8.00 7.23
CA LYS A 242 -25.94 -9.28 7.97
C LYS A 242 -25.45 -10.42 7.08
N GLU A 243 -25.77 -10.37 5.80
CA GLU A 243 -25.34 -11.34 4.79
C GLU A 243 -24.99 -10.60 3.49
N GLY A 244 -23.73 -10.71 3.07
CA GLY A 244 -23.20 -10.06 1.85
C GLY A 244 -23.75 -10.75 0.60
N ARG A 245 -23.82 -9.96 -0.49
CA ARG A 245 -24.35 -10.42 -1.79
C ARG A 245 -23.42 -10.10 -2.95
N HIS A 246 -22.50 -9.15 -2.76
CA HIS A 246 -21.71 -8.54 -3.83
C HIS A 246 -20.24 -8.94 -3.80
N VAL A 247 -19.59 -8.82 -2.64
CA VAL A 247 -18.13 -8.93 -2.52
C VAL A 247 -17.71 -10.38 -2.35
N THR A 248 -16.81 -10.83 -3.23
CA THR A 248 -16.23 -12.18 -3.21
C THR A 248 -14.72 -12.13 -3.11
N ALA A 249 -14.07 -13.27 -2.87
CA ALA A 249 -12.62 -13.39 -2.91
C ALA A 249 -11.98 -13.09 -4.29
N GLY A 250 -12.81 -13.05 -5.35
CA GLY A 250 -12.35 -12.83 -6.72
C GLY A 250 -12.52 -11.40 -7.22
N ASN A 251 -13.54 -10.68 -6.73
CA ASN A 251 -13.81 -9.30 -7.14
C ASN A 251 -13.37 -8.25 -6.10
N ALA A 252 -12.97 -8.66 -4.90
CA ALA A 252 -12.42 -7.77 -3.88
C ALA A 252 -10.99 -7.36 -4.21
N SER A 253 -10.57 -6.18 -3.75
CA SER A 253 -9.16 -5.81 -3.68
C SER A 253 -8.41 -6.74 -2.73
N GLN A 254 -7.20 -7.11 -3.11
CA GLN A 254 -6.34 -7.91 -2.24
C GLN A 254 -5.56 -7.03 -1.27
N LEU A 255 -5.19 -7.59 -0.13
CA LEU A 255 -4.26 -6.99 0.81
C LEU A 255 -2.83 -7.15 0.29
N SER A 256 -2.01 -6.11 0.41
CA SER A 256 -0.71 -6.05 -0.23
C SER A 256 0.35 -5.39 0.66
N ASP A 257 1.61 -5.77 0.41
CA ASP A 257 2.79 -5.19 1.03
C ASP A 257 3.60 -4.47 -0.05
N GLY A 258 4.05 -3.24 0.22
CA GLY A 258 4.85 -2.48 -0.73
C GLY A 258 5.07 -1.04 -0.31
N ALA A 259 5.91 -0.35 -1.09
CA ALA A 259 6.20 1.07 -0.90
C ALA A 259 6.53 1.77 -2.22
N SER A 260 6.29 3.07 -2.25
CA SER A 260 6.72 3.95 -3.34
C SER A 260 7.20 5.29 -2.81
N ALA A 261 8.11 5.95 -3.55
CA ALA A 261 8.59 7.28 -3.24
C ALA A 261 8.77 8.10 -4.52
N CYS A 262 8.54 9.41 -4.39
CA CYS A 262 8.81 10.42 -5.42
C CYS A 262 9.75 11.47 -4.84
N VAL A 263 10.78 11.86 -5.58
CA VAL A 263 11.56 13.07 -5.30
C VAL A 263 10.90 14.23 -6.02
N LEU A 264 10.59 15.28 -5.26
CA LEU A 264 10.05 16.53 -5.76
C LEU A 264 11.10 17.63 -5.60
N MET A 265 11.18 18.51 -6.58
CA MET A 265 12.11 19.64 -6.56
C MET A 265 11.41 20.91 -7.05
N GLU A 266 11.99 22.05 -6.72
CA GLU A 266 11.64 23.29 -7.40
C GLU A 266 12.04 23.21 -8.88
N ALA A 267 11.16 23.74 -9.75
CA ALA A 267 11.31 23.68 -11.21
C ALA A 267 12.42 24.57 -11.77
#